data_b1cea433c1b38b5f018ab38515b8bc85
#
_entry.id   b1cea433c1b38b5f018ab38515b8bc85
#
_cell.length_a   1.000
_cell.length_b   1.000
_cell.length_c   1.000
_cell.angle_alpha   90.00
_cell.angle_beta   90.00
_cell.angle_gamma   90.00
#
_symmetry.space_group_name_H-M   'P 1'
#
loop_
_entity.id
_entity.type
_entity.pdbx_description
1 polymer ?
#
loop_
_entity_poly.entity_id
_entity_poly.type
_entity_poly.pdbx_seq_one_letter_code
_entity_poly.pdbx_strand_id
1 'polypeptide(L)'
;MDLGDILSPEQISPEMKASNRWEAIDELIDQLVLSSKIKAEHREAITAVVKKRETSMSTGIGFGIGIPHASTDLIGEVVGALGRSKKGVNFDSLDNQPVSLVVLFLVPQGQFQKHLHTLAKIAKLLHKKEFRQELEASLDAQSMYSIIKRESGK
;
A
#
# COMPACT_ATOMS: atom_id res chain seq x y z
N MET A 1 -12.26 10.65 -2.08
CA MET A 1 -10.97 10.27 -1.45
C MET A 1 -10.10 9.55 -2.48
N ASP A 2 -8.86 9.93 -2.58
CA ASP A 2 -7.90 9.31 -3.48
C ASP A 2 -6.58 9.05 -2.74
N LEU A 3 -5.59 8.47 -3.44
CA LEU A 3 -4.34 8.06 -2.81
C LEU A 3 -3.59 9.26 -2.18
N GLY A 4 -3.64 10.41 -2.82
CA GLY A 4 -2.99 11.62 -2.29
C GLY A 4 -3.62 12.12 -0.99
N ASP A 5 -4.89 11.80 -0.75
CA ASP A 5 -5.58 12.17 0.50
C ASP A 5 -5.21 11.23 1.64
N ILE A 6 -4.82 10.00 1.33
CA ILE A 6 -4.55 8.94 2.30
C ILE A 6 -3.11 8.94 2.77
N LEU A 7 -2.19 9.39 1.91
CA LEU A 7 -0.75 9.34 2.17
C LEU A 7 -0.18 10.69 2.59
N SER A 8 0.99 10.61 3.22
CA SER A 8 1.91 11.73 3.45
C SER A 8 3.32 11.16 3.26
N PRO A 9 4.36 11.99 3.15
CA PRO A 9 5.72 11.47 2.96
C PRO A 9 6.16 10.48 4.04
N GLU A 10 5.69 10.62 5.28
CA GLU A 10 6.04 9.72 6.38
C GLU A 10 5.43 8.32 6.21
N GLN A 11 4.45 8.17 5.33
CA GLN A 11 3.79 6.89 5.06
C GLN A 11 4.35 6.23 3.80
N ILE A 12 5.42 6.77 3.24
CA ILE A 12 6.05 6.25 2.02
C ILE A 12 7.44 5.72 2.36
N SER A 13 7.69 4.45 1.98
CA SER A 13 8.99 3.82 2.12
C SER A 13 9.63 3.69 0.73
N PRO A 14 10.63 4.54 0.39
CA PRO A 14 11.22 4.52 -0.95
C PRO A 14 12.19 3.35 -1.17
N GLU A 15 12.62 2.68 -0.11
CA GLU A 15 13.57 1.57 -0.18
C GLU A 15 13.13 0.40 0.69
N MET A 16 12.13 -0.33 0.21
CA MET A 16 11.66 -1.52 0.91
C MET A 16 12.73 -2.60 0.92
N LYS A 17 12.83 -3.31 2.03
CA LYS A 17 13.77 -4.42 2.21
C LYS A 17 13.10 -5.78 2.11
N ALA A 18 11.78 -5.84 2.18
CA ALA A 18 11.02 -7.07 2.13
C ALA A 18 11.30 -7.87 0.86
N SER A 19 11.35 -9.20 0.99
CA SER A 19 11.57 -10.11 -0.14
C SER A 19 10.28 -10.78 -0.61
N ASN A 20 9.28 -10.84 0.26
CA ASN A 20 8.00 -11.47 -0.04
C ASN A 20 6.86 -10.63 0.52
N ARG A 21 5.62 -11.00 0.15
CA ARG A 21 4.43 -10.23 0.53
C ARG A 21 4.20 -10.16 2.05
N TRP A 22 4.58 -11.20 2.77
CA TRP A 22 4.40 -11.24 4.23
C TRP A 22 5.30 -10.23 4.92
N GLU A 23 6.57 -10.19 4.51
CA GLU A 23 7.52 -9.19 5.00
C GLU A 23 7.14 -7.79 4.58
N ALA A 24 6.59 -7.63 3.37
CA ALA A 24 6.15 -6.32 2.88
C ALA A 24 5.00 -5.77 3.74
N ILE A 25 4.06 -6.63 4.13
CA ILE A 25 2.98 -6.25 5.03
C ILE A 25 3.54 -5.80 6.38
N ASP A 26 4.47 -6.57 6.95
CA ASP A 26 5.11 -6.19 8.22
C ASP A 26 5.80 -4.85 8.12
N GLU A 27 6.57 -4.65 7.05
CA GLU A 27 7.36 -3.43 6.85
C GLU A 27 6.47 -2.19 6.74
N LEU A 28 5.38 -2.28 5.97
CA LEU A 28 4.48 -1.14 5.79
C LEU A 28 3.65 -0.85 7.03
N ILE A 29 3.26 -1.87 7.79
CA ILE A 29 2.55 -1.66 9.05
C ILE A 29 3.50 -1.00 10.07
N ASP A 30 4.76 -1.42 10.12
CA ASP A 30 5.75 -0.76 10.98
C ASP A 30 5.93 0.71 10.59
N GLN A 31 5.89 1.02 9.29
CA GLN A 31 5.94 2.40 8.81
C GLN A 31 4.76 3.21 9.35
N LEU A 32 3.57 2.61 9.40
CA LEU A 32 2.39 3.28 9.93
C LEU A 32 2.45 3.48 11.45
N VAL A 33 3.09 2.56 12.16
CA VAL A 33 3.34 2.74 13.60
C VAL A 33 4.30 3.90 13.81
N LEU A 34 5.39 3.95 13.05
CA LEU A 34 6.39 5.02 13.14
C LEU A 34 5.80 6.39 12.81
N SER A 35 4.85 6.46 11.87
CA SER A 35 4.19 7.70 11.49
C SER A 35 2.96 8.01 12.34
N SER A 36 2.73 7.25 13.39
CA SER A 36 1.63 7.42 14.35
C SER A 36 0.23 7.30 13.74
N LYS A 37 0.11 6.57 12.62
CA LYS A 37 -1.18 6.28 12.01
C LYS A 37 -1.83 5.05 12.60
N ILE A 38 -1.04 4.16 13.19
CA ILE A 38 -1.48 2.96 13.90
C ILE A 38 -0.79 2.98 15.26
N LYS A 39 -1.54 2.65 16.33
CA LYS A 39 -0.95 2.53 17.65
C LYS A 39 -0.07 1.27 17.72
N ALA A 40 1.08 1.39 18.35
CA ALA A 40 2.02 0.26 18.50
C ALA A 40 1.35 -0.96 19.14
N GLU A 41 0.44 -0.74 20.09
CA GLU A 41 -0.29 -1.83 20.75
C GLU A 41 -1.23 -2.60 19.82
N HIS A 42 -1.62 -2.01 18.68
CA HIS A 42 -2.50 -2.63 17.70
C HIS A 42 -1.75 -3.29 16.53
N ARG A 43 -0.44 -3.16 16.49
CA ARG A 43 0.37 -3.62 15.36
C ARG A 43 0.17 -5.11 15.06
N GLU A 44 0.23 -5.95 16.10
CA GLU A 44 0.10 -7.41 15.92
C GLU A 44 -1.27 -7.81 15.38
N ALA A 45 -2.34 -7.23 15.96
CA ALA A 45 -3.71 -7.56 15.57
C ALA A 45 -4.00 -7.12 14.14
N ILE A 46 -3.56 -5.92 13.75
CA ILE A 46 -3.78 -5.40 12.40
C ILE A 46 -2.98 -6.22 11.39
N THR A 47 -1.73 -6.55 11.71
CA THR A 47 -0.90 -7.39 10.84
C THR A 47 -1.57 -8.74 10.58
N ALA A 48 -2.12 -9.37 11.63
CA ALA A 48 -2.78 -10.65 11.50
C ALA A 48 -3.99 -10.58 10.56
N VAL A 49 -4.78 -9.53 10.65
CA VAL A 49 -5.96 -9.36 9.80
C VAL A 49 -5.57 -9.20 8.33
N VAL A 50 -4.54 -8.39 8.05
CA VAL A 50 -4.07 -8.18 6.68
C VAL A 50 -3.52 -9.48 6.11
N LYS A 51 -2.69 -10.20 6.87
CA LYS A 51 -2.11 -11.46 6.40
C LYS A 51 -3.17 -12.53 6.16
N LYS A 52 -4.18 -12.59 7.01
CA LYS A 52 -5.29 -13.52 6.82
C LYS A 52 -6.02 -13.25 5.51
N ARG A 53 -6.28 -11.98 5.20
CA ARG A 53 -6.92 -11.60 3.93
C ARG A 53 -6.03 -11.97 2.75
N GLU A 54 -4.73 -11.71 2.84
CA GLU A 54 -3.77 -12.01 1.77
C GLU A 54 -3.67 -13.52 1.52
N THR A 55 -3.82 -14.34 2.56
CA THR A 55 -3.81 -15.79 2.46
C THR A 55 -4.92 -16.33 1.56
N SER A 56 -6.09 -15.67 1.54
CA SER A 56 -7.24 -16.08 0.72
C SER A 56 -6.94 -15.95 -0.77
N MET A 57 -6.26 -14.87 -1.17
CA MET A 57 -5.88 -14.60 -2.55
C MET A 57 -4.82 -13.52 -2.57
N SER A 58 -3.77 -13.71 -3.37
CA SER A 58 -2.74 -12.69 -3.54
C SER A 58 -3.34 -11.39 -4.06
N THR A 59 -2.86 -10.27 -3.52
CA THR A 59 -3.22 -8.94 -4.02
C THR A 59 -2.18 -8.40 -5.02
N GLY A 60 -1.28 -9.26 -5.50
CA GLY A 60 -0.39 -8.94 -6.61
C GLY A 60 -1.19 -8.96 -7.91
N ILE A 61 -1.56 -7.77 -8.40
CA ILE A 61 -2.52 -7.60 -9.51
C ILE A 61 -1.87 -7.50 -10.89
N GLY A 62 -0.56 -7.74 -10.96
CA GLY A 62 0.20 -7.62 -12.20
C GLY A 62 0.84 -6.26 -12.32
N PHE A 63 1.64 -6.07 -13.38
CA PHE A 63 2.36 -4.83 -13.69
C PHE A 63 3.29 -4.37 -12.56
N GLY A 64 3.73 -5.30 -11.71
CA GLY A 64 4.62 -4.96 -10.60
C GLY A 64 3.91 -4.30 -9.42
N ILE A 65 2.60 -4.50 -9.26
CA ILE A 65 1.77 -3.86 -8.24
C ILE A 65 1.19 -4.88 -7.27
N GLY A 66 1.26 -4.58 -5.96
CA GLY A 66 0.55 -5.34 -4.93
C GLY A 66 -0.23 -4.38 -4.05
N ILE A 67 -1.47 -4.75 -3.69
CA ILE A 67 -2.34 -3.90 -2.86
C ILE A 67 -2.92 -4.73 -1.71
N PRO A 68 -2.10 -5.08 -0.70
CA PRO A 68 -2.65 -5.74 0.49
C PRO A 68 -3.62 -4.81 1.20
N HIS A 69 -4.78 -5.35 1.61
CA HIS A 69 -5.82 -4.52 2.22
C HIS A 69 -6.67 -5.35 3.17
N ALA A 70 -7.31 -4.68 4.11
CA ALA A 70 -8.20 -5.33 5.06
C ALA A 70 -9.05 -4.30 5.80
N SER A 71 -10.09 -4.79 6.49
CA SER A 71 -10.91 -4.00 7.40
C SER A 71 -10.51 -4.35 8.83
N THR A 72 -10.55 -3.36 9.72
CA THR A 72 -10.26 -3.56 11.14
C THR A 72 -11.05 -2.57 11.98
N ASP A 73 -11.45 -2.99 13.17
CA ASP A 73 -12.12 -2.11 14.14
C ASP A 73 -11.13 -1.31 14.99
N LEU A 74 -9.84 -1.44 14.72
CA LEU A 74 -8.79 -0.78 15.49
C LEU A 74 -8.37 0.57 14.92
N ILE A 75 -9.02 1.02 13.83
CA ILE A 75 -8.79 2.34 13.25
C ILE A 75 -10.14 3.03 13.04
N GLY A 76 -10.15 4.36 13.13
CA GLY A 76 -11.38 5.15 12.95
C GLY A 76 -11.52 5.79 11.57
N GLU A 77 -10.45 5.76 10.77
CA GLU A 77 -10.45 6.33 9.43
C GLU A 77 -9.59 5.48 8.50
N VAL A 78 -9.72 5.70 7.20
CA VAL A 78 -8.89 5.00 6.20
C VAL A 78 -7.42 5.36 6.40
N VAL A 79 -6.56 4.36 6.35
CA VAL A 79 -5.11 4.52 6.52
C VAL A 79 -4.41 3.77 5.40
N GLY A 80 -3.37 4.38 4.82
CA GLY A 80 -2.60 3.74 3.77
C GLY A 80 -1.11 3.95 3.92
N ALA A 81 -0.34 3.10 3.26
CA ALA A 81 1.11 3.22 3.16
C ALA A 81 1.55 2.77 1.77
N LEU A 82 2.62 3.35 1.28
CA LEU A 82 3.20 2.97 -0.01
C LEU A 82 4.65 2.58 0.18
N GLY A 83 5.04 1.47 -0.44
CA GLY A 83 6.44 1.06 -0.47
C GLY A 83 6.92 0.84 -1.89
N ARG A 84 8.16 1.19 -2.14
CA ARG A 84 8.83 0.90 -3.41
C ARG A 84 10.00 -0.03 -3.16
N SER A 85 10.07 -1.13 -3.92
CA SER A 85 11.15 -2.09 -3.84
C SER A 85 11.94 -2.08 -5.15
N LYS A 86 13.23 -1.79 -5.07
CA LYS A 86 14.11 -1.82 -6.25
C LYS A 86 14.47 -3.25 -6.63
N LYS A 87 14.58 -4.14 -5.66
CA LYS A 87 14.92 -5.55 -5.91
C LYS A 87 13.72 -6.41 -6.29
N GLY A 88 12.51 -5.92 -6.04
CA GLY A 88 11.28 -6.67 -6.27
C GLY A 88 10.86 -7.50 -5.07
N VAL A 89 9.55 -7.68 -4.92
CA VAL A 89 8.93 -8.45 -3.84
C VAL A 89 8.14 -9.59 -4.45
N ASN A 90 8.34 -10.80 -3.96
CA ASN A 90 7.55 -11.95 -4.40
C ASN A 90 6.15 -11.88 -3.76
N PHE A 91 5.14 -11.59 -4.58
CA PHE A 91 3.75 -11.50 -4.15
C PHE A 91 2.91 -12.71 -4.59
N ASP A 92 3.52 -13.69 -5.23
CA ASP A 92 2.78 -14.77 -5.90
C ASP A 92 1.70 -14.17 -6.80
N SER A 93 2.11 -13.16 -7.58
CA SER A 93 1.22 -12.44 -8.49
C SER A 93 0.70 -13.35 -9.60
N LEU A 94 -0.47 -12.99 -10.15
CA LEU A 94 -1.08 -13.76 -11.23
C LEU A 94 -0.18 -13.88 -12.46
N ASP A 95 0.66 -12.90 -12.71
CA ASP A 95 1.58 -12.89 -13.86
C ASP A 95 2.97 -13.45 -13.52
N ASN A 96 3.16 -13.95 -12.29
CA ASN A 96 4.43 -14.50 -11.80
C ASN A 96 5.60 -13.52 -11.85
N GLN A 97 5.31 -12.20 -11.91
CA GLN A 97 6.34 -11.17 -11.92
C GLN A 97 6.55 -10.57 -10.54
N PRO A 98 7.76 -10.08 -10.23
CA PRO A 98 7.99 -9.41 -8.95
C PRO A 98 7.22 -8.09 -8.87
N VAL A 99 6.94 -7.68 -7.64
CA VAL A 99 6.22 -6.43 -7.35
C VAL A 99 7.22 -5.37 -6.92
N SER A 100 7.14 -4.20 -7.52
CA SER A 100 7.99 -3.06 -7.20
C SER A 100 7.26 -1.98 -6.40
N LEU A 101 5.94 -1.93 -6.48
CA LEU A 101 5.12 -0.96 -5.76
C LEU A 101 4.05 -1.68 -4.95
N VAL A 102 4.05 -1.43 -3.65
CA VAL A 102 3.10 -2.05 -2.72
C VAL A 102 2.32 -0.95 -2.01
N VAL A 103 1.00 -1.00 -2.11
CA VAL A 103 0.11 -0.09 -1.38
C VAL A 103 -0.65 -0.90 -0.34
N LEU A 104 -0.48 -0.57 0.93
CA LEU A 104 -1.28 -1.13 2.00
C LEU A 104 -2.48 -0.20 2.22
N PHE A 105 -3.68 -0.78 2.24
CA PHE A 105 -4.92 -0.02 2.35
C PHE A 105 -5.79 -0.62 3.44
N LEU A 106 -6.01 0.14 4.51
CA LEU A 106 -6.79 -0.30 5.67
C LEU A 106 -8.04 0.56 5.82
N VAL A 107 -9.19 -0.09 6.03
CA VAL A 107 -10.45 0.62 6.23
C VAL A 107 -11.07 0.23 7.57
N PRO A 108 -11.84 1.13 8.19
CA PRO A 108 -12.57 0.78 9.41
C PRO A 108 -13.57 -0.35 9.17
N GLN A 109 -13.76 -1.19 10.18
CA GLN A 109 -14.71 -2.29 10.12
C GLN A 109 -16.09 -1.79 9.72
N GLY A 110 -16.72 -2.50 8.79
CA GLY A 110 -18.04 -2.13 8.29
C GLY A 110 -18.06 -1.07 7.21
N GLN A 111 -16.90 -0.49 6.85
CA GLN A 111 -16.82 0.56 5.84
C GLN A 111 -16.18 0.13 4.52
N PHE A 112 -15.86 -1.16 4.37
CA PHE A 112 -15.19 -1.63 3.16
C PHE A 112 -16.00 -1.35 1.89
N GLN A 113 -17.31 -1.60 1.94
CA GLN A 113 -18.21 -1.36 0.81
C GLN A 113 -18.19 0.12 0.40
N LYS A 114 -18.18 1.02 1.37
CA LYS A 114 -18.09 2.45 1.15
C LYS A 114 -16.81 2.86 0.44
N HIS A 115 -15.72 2.13 0.67
CA HIS A 115 -14.40 2.47 0.13
C HIS A 115 -13.97 1.63 -1.07
N LEU A 116 -14.88 0.82 -1.66
CA LEU A 116 -14.56 0.06 -2.87
C LEU A 116 -14.16 0.99 -4.02
N HIS A 117 -14.84 2.13 -4.14
CA HIS A 117 -14.51 3.12 -5.16
C HIS A 117 -13.11 3.69 -4.97
N THR A 118 -12.73 3.94 -3.71
CA THR A 118 -11.38 4.43 -3.38
C THR A 118 -10.32 3.41 -3.79
N LEU A 119 -10.54 2.14 -3.46
CA LEU A 119 -9.63 1.07 -3.83
C LEU A 119 -9.49 0.96 -5.36
N ALA A 120 -10.60 1.06 -6.08
CA ALA A 120 -10.61 1.01 -7.54
C ALA A 120 -9.83 2.19 -8.13
N LYS A 121 -9.95 3.38 -7.56
CA LYS A 121 -9.19 4.57 -8.01
C LYS A 121 -7.70 4.38 -7.80
N ILE A 122 -7.30 3.79 -6.67
CA ILE A 122 -5.90 3.50 -6.39
C ILE A 122 -5.35 2.52 -7.43
N ALA A 123 -6.07 1.43 -7.69
CA ALA A 123 -5.66 0.45 -8.68
C ALA A 123 -5.54 1.07 -10.07
N LYS A 124 -6.50 1.90 -10.45
CA LYS A 124 -6.51 2.58 -11.75
C LYS A 124 -5.30 3.50 -11.91
N LEU A 125 -4.98 4.26 -10.87
CA LEU A 125 -3.82 5.15 -10.88
C LEU A 125 -2.52 4.35 -11.05
N LEU A 126 -2.38 3.25 -10.31
CA LEU A 126 -1.19 2.40 -10.37
C LEU A 126 -1.05 1.69 -11.71
N HIS A 127 -2.12 1.50 -12.47
CA HIS A 127 -2.05 0.89 -13.80
C HIS A 127 -1.51 1.84 -14.87
N LYS A 128 -1.40 3.14 -14.60
CA LYS A 128 -0.83 4.09 -15.55
C LYS A 128 0.68 3.89 -15.61
N LYS A 129 1.18 3.45 -16.74
CA LYS A 129 2.60 3.13 -16.92
C LYS A 129 3.51 4.31 -16.61
N GLU A 130 3.15 5.50 -17.09
CA GLU A 130 3.95 6.70 -16.90
C GLU A 130 4.03 7.08 -15.40
N PHE A 131 2.93 6.92 -14.68
CA PHE A 131 2.90 7.16 -13.24
C PHE A 131 3.86 6.22 -12.51
N ARG A 132 3.81 4.91 -12.83
CA ARG A 132 4.72 3.94 -12.23
C ARG A 132 6.17 4.27 -12.53
N GLN A 133 6.48 4.66 -13.77
CA GLN A 133 7.83 5.00 -14.18
C GLN A 133 8.37 6.20 -13.39
N GLU A 134 7.53 7.21 -13.18
CA GLU A 134 7.93 8.38 -12.40
C GLU A 134 8.19 8.01 -10.94
N LEU A 135 7.34 7.17 -10.35
CA LEU A 135 7.55 6.70 -8.98
C LEU A 135 8.84 5.90 -8.86
N GLU A 136 9.10 5.03 -9.84
CA GLU A 136 10.31 4.20 -9.83
C GLU A 136 11.58 5.01 -10.00
N ALA A 137 11.51 6.14 -10.71
CA ALA A 137 12.64 7.03 -10.92
C ALA A 137 12.84 8.04 -9.79
N SER A 138 11.92 8.17 -8.86
CA SER A 138 12.00 9.13 -7.77
C SER A 138 13.12 8.79 -6.79
N LEU A 139 13.75 9.81 -6.21
CA LEU A 139 14.88 9.63 -5.30
C LEU A 139 14.46 9.39 -3.86
N ASP A 140 13.34 9.98 -3.43
CA ASP A 140 12.93 9.94 -2.03
C ASP A 140 11.40 9.97 -1.86
N ALA A 141 10.96 9.84 -0.62
CA ALA A 141 9.53 9.82 -0.28
C ALA A 141 8.84 11.13 -0.63
N GLN A 142 9.50 12.27 -0.44
CA GLN A 142 8.91 13.57 -0.74
C GLN A 142 8.63 13.70 -2.24
N SER A 143 9.56 13.29 -3.08
CA SER A 143 9.40 13.33 -4.54
C SER A 143 8.27 12.41 -4.98
N MET A 144 8.20 11.21 -4.39
CA MET A 144 7.12 10.26 -4.69
C MET A 144 5.76 10.83 -4.29
N TYR A 145 5.67 11.45 -3.12
CA TYR A 145 4.43 12.06 -2.66
C TYR A 145 3.97 13.19 -3.59
N SER A 146 4.90 14.02 -4.07
CA SER A 146 4.59 15.11 -5.01
C SER A 146 3.96 14.57 -6.29
N ILE A 147 4.49 13.48 -6.83
CA ILE A 147 3.94 12.83 -8.03
C ILE A 147 2.54 12.30 -7.75
N ILE A 148 2.35 11.63 -6.61
CA ILE A 148 1.06 11.08 -6.22
C ILE A 148 0.03 12.20 -6.09
N LYS A 149 0.39 13.28 -5.42
CA LYS A 149 -0.51 14.42 -5.20
C LYS A 149 -0.92 15.08 -6.52
N ARG A 150 0.02 15.21 -7.45
CA ARG A 150 -0.25 15.78 -8.78
C ARG A 150 -1.21 14.90 -9.58
N GLU A 151 -1.02 13.59 -9.56
CA GLU A 151 -1.81 12.66 -10.37
C GLU A 151 -3.14 12.25 -9.74
N SER A 152 -3.22 12.33 -8.40
CA SER A 152 -4.47 12.04 -7.70
C SER A 152 -5.48 13.14 -7.99
N GLY A 153 -6.72 12.75 -8.26
CA GLY A 153 -7.79 13.73 -8.55
C GLY A 153 -7.88 14.16 -9.99
N LYS A 154 -7.04 13.64 -10.86
CA LYS A 154 -7.17 13.87 -12.31
C LYS A 154 -8.22 12.94 -12.91
#